data_1b332b153e1ac8ab4ae291fe34d36cd1
#
_entry.id   1b332b153e1ac8ab4ae291fe34d36cd1
#
_cell.length_a   1.000
_cell.length_b   1.000
_cell.length_c   1.000
_cell.angle_alpha   90.00
_cell.angle_beta   90.00
_cell.angle_gamma   90.00
#
_symmetry.space_group_name_H-M   'P 1'
#
loop_
_entity.id
_entity.type
_entity.pdbx_description
1 polymer ?
#
loop_
_entity_poly.entity_id
_entity_poly.type
_entity_poly.pdbx_seq_one_letter_code
_entity_poly.pdbx_strand_id
1 'polypeptide(L)'
;MLKRLWECLTVWSVPPTSLRGAQAILAHSAGENSSSDPGLVNEFLAERILELYQELRVPVIIQGELKPCLSSIPLAAISPRQAETAPNYMNTYDIATWQKTECDKLGVQRVVLVSYYPHYWRAVKATEKVGLTVLTPPGLREIYDPNNSQKWARYKWVNRLYELLVARPYSLLKGWV
;
A
#
# COMPACT_ATOMS: atom_id res chain seq x y z
N MET A 1 -12.01 21.71 3.84
CA MET A 1 -12.57 20.58 4.61
C MET A 1 -13.64 19.80 3.83
N LEU A 2 -14.69 20.42 3.34
CA LEU A 2 -15.79 19.75 2.60
C LEU A 2 -15.33 18.94 1.37
N LYS A 3 -14.41 19.46 0.53
CA LYS A 3 -13.88 18.75 -0.64
C LYS A 3 -13.18 17.43 -0.25
N ARG A 4 -12.34 17.45 0.79
CA ARG A 4 -11.66 16.24 1.29
C ARG A 4 -12.65 15.21 1.84
N LEU A 5 -13.67 15.64 2.55
CA LEU A 5 -14.73 14.75 3.03
C LEU A 5 -15.47 14.11 1.86
N TRP A 6 -15.81 14.89 0.83
CA TRP A 6 -16.45 14.37 -0.38
C TRP A 6 -15.58 13.33 -1.09
N GLU A 7 -14.30 13.64 -1.32
CA GLU A 7 -13.35 12.69 -1.91
C GLU A 7 -13.23 11.41 -1.06
N CYS A 8 -13.14 11.55 0.25
CA CYS A 8 -13.07 10.44 1.21
C CYS A 8 -14.26 9.48 1.07
N LEU A 9 -15.45 9.97 0.80
CA LEU A 9 -16.67 9.18 0.70
C LEU A 9 -16.93 8.63 -0.70
N THR A 10 -16.50 9.32 -1.76
CA THR A 10 -16.91 9.02 -3.14
C THR A 10 -15.83 8.44 -4.03
N VAL A 11 -14.54 8.73 -3.76
CA VAL A 11 -13.44 8.26 -4.60
C VAL A 11 -13.05 6.83 -4.21
N TRP A 12 -13.36 5.88 -5.08
CA TRP A 12 -13.06 4.45 -4.91
C TRP A 12 -11.98 3.93 -5.85
N SER A 13 -11.60 4.71 -6.83
CA SER A 13 -10.53 4.39 -7.77
C SER A 13 -9.58 5.58 -7.90
N VAL A 14 -8.31 5.28 -8.08
CA VAL A 14 -7.29 6.27 -8.42
C VAL A 14 -6.84 5.94 -9.83
N PRO A 15 -6.99 6.87 -10.79
CA PRO A 15 -6.59 6.62 -12.16
C PRO A 15 -5.07 6.41 -12.26
N PRO A 16 -4.61 5.57 -13.19
CA PRO A 16 -3.19 5.41 -13.44
C PRO A 16 -2.57 6.70 -13.98
N THR A 17 -1.30 6.92 -13.66
CA THR A 17 -0.50 8.05 -14.16
C THR A 17 0.70 7.55 -14.95
N SER A 18 1.37 8.45 -15.68
CA SER A 18 2.67 8.13 -16.29
C SER A 18 3.69 7.77 -15.22
N LEU A 19 4.41 6.66 -15.41
CA LEU A 19 5.48 6.21 -14.51
C LEU A 19 6.83 6.86 -14.83
N ARG A 20 6.88 7.77 -15.79
CA ARG A 20 8.12 8.45 -16.18
C ARG A 20 8.72 9.23 -15.00
N GLY A 21 10.00 8.98 -14.74
CA GLY A 21 10.73 9.61 -13.66
C GLY A 21 10.46 8.99 -12.29
N ALA A 22 9.91 7.78 -12.23
CA ALA A 22 9.87 6.98 -11.02
C ALA A 22 11.29 6.73 -10.50
N GLN A 23 11.48 6.86 -9.18
CA GLN A 23 12.76 6.70 -8.51
C GLN A 23 12.77 5.50 -7.56
N ALA A 24 11.60 5.04 -7.13
CA ALA A 24 11.43 3.81 -6.36
C ALA A 24 10.04 3.22 -6.54
N ILE A 25 9.88 1.95 -6.18
CA ILE A 25 8.60 1.27 -6.02
C ILE A 25 8.36 1.10 -4.51
N LEU A 26 7.24 1.60 -4.02
CA LEU A 26 6.76 1.38 -2.66
C LEU A 26 5.61 0.39 -2.68
N ALA A 27 5.57 -0.52 -1.70
CA ALA A 27 4.47 -1.46 -1.61
C ALA A 27 3.90 -1.58 -0.19
N HIS A 28 2.57 -1.53 -0.10
CA HIS A 28 1.80 -1.82 1.11
C HIS A 28 1.11 -3.17 0.95
N SER A 29 1.21 -4.03 1.95
CA SER A 29 0.54 -5.33 1.98
C SER A 29 -0.96 -5.21 2.32
N ALA A 30 -1.67 -6.34 2.20
CA ALA A 30 -3.08 -6.46 2.59
C ALA A 30 -3.31 -7.42 3.76
N GLY A 31 -2.30 -7.61 4.61
CA GLY A 31 -2.27 -8.69 5.59
C GLY A 31 -1.84 -10.01 4.95
N GLU A 32 -1.81 -11.06 5.71
CA GLU A 32 -1.39 -12.41 5.29
C GLU A 32 -2.39 -13.44 5.80
N ASN A 33 -2.41 -14.65 5.23
CA ASN A 33 -3.24 -15.73 5.72
C ASN A 33 -2.63 -16.34 6.99
N SER A 34 -1.31 -16.55 6.97
CA SER A 34 -0.49 -17.01 8.10
C SER A 34 0.96 -16.54 7.93
N SER A 35 1.81 -16.82 8.91
CA SER A 35 3.24 -16.51 8.83
C SER A 35 3.98 -17.19 7.66
N SER A 36 3.45 -18.30 7.15
CA SER A 36 3.99 -19.06 6.01
C SER A 36 3.18 -18.91 4.72
N ASP A 37 2.02 -18.27 4.77
CA ASP A 37 1.13 -18.09 3.61
C ASP A 37 0.83 -16.59 3.42
N PRO A 38 1.43 -15.94 2.42
CA PRO A 38 1.23 -14.53 2.14
C PRO A 38 -0.21 -14.18 1.71
N GLY A 39 -0.96 -15.14 1.19
CA GLY A 39 -2.31 -14.98 0.68
C GLY A 39 -2.38 -14.40 -0.73
N LEU A 40 -3.50 -14.65 -1.40
CA LEU A 40 -3.73 -14.30 -2.81
C LEU A 40 -3.51 -12.83 -3.14
N VAL A 41 -3.84 -11.93 -2.20
CA VAL A 41 -3.67 -10.49 -2.42
C VAL A 41 -2.20 -10.11 -2.48
N ASN A 42 -1.38 -10.60 -1.55
CA ASN A 42 0.05 -10.30 -1.54
C ASN A 42 0.79 -10.97 -2.71
N GLU A 43 0.37 -12.16 -3.13
CA GLU A 43 0.89 -12.81 -4.34
C GLU A 43 0.65 -11.93 -5.58
N PHE A 44 -0.58 -11.45 -5.77
CA PHE A 44 -0.91 -10.54 -6.87
C PHE A 44 -0.13 -9.22 -6.80
N LEU A 45 0.01 -8.63 -5.62
CA LEU A 45 0.80 -7.40 -5.45
C LEU A 45 2.27 -7.64 -5.80
N ALA A 46 2.81 -8.81 -5.43
CA ALA A 46 4.17 -9.19 -5.75
C ALA A 46 4.38 -9.39 -7.26
N GLU A 47 3.46 -10.06 -7.96
CA GLU A 47 3.50 -10.15 -9.43
C GLU A 47 3.58 -8.76 -10.06
N ARG A 48 2.73 -7.84 -9.59
CA ARG A 48 2.72 -6.47 -10.09
C ARG A 48 4.01 -5.71 -9.79
N ILE A 49 4.61 -5.92 -8.61
CA ILE A 49 5.91 -5.33 -8.25
C ILE A 49 7.03 -5.88 -9.16
N LEU A 50 7.02 -7.18 -9.44
CA LEU A 50 8.01 -7.80 -10.33
C LEU A 50 7.96 -7.25 -11.74
N GLU A 51 6.75 -7.08 -12.32
CA GLU A 51 6.57 -6.46 -13.64
C GLU A 51 7.11 -5.02 -13.66
N LEU A 52 6.75 -4.22 -12.67
CA LEU A 52 7.23 -2.84 -12.53
C LEU A 52 8.74 -2.76 -12.32
N TYR A 53 9.31 -3.68 -11.55
CA TYR A 53 10.75 -3.74 -11.35
C TYR A 53 11.49 -4.09 -12.64
N GLN A 54 10.96 -5.02 -13.45
CA GLN A 54 11.52 -5.34 -14.76
C GLN A 54 11.53 -4.15 -15.72
N GLU A 55 10.47 -3.34 -15.68
CA GLU A 55 10.33 -2.14 -16.52
C GLU A 55 11.21 -0.98 -16.05
N LEU A 56 11.18 -0.68 -14.75
CA LEU A 56 11.72 0.57 -14.19
C LEU A 56 13.15 0.44 -13.65
N ARG A 57 13.54 -0.73 -13.16
CA ARG A 57 14.85 -1.03 -12.56
C ARG A 57 15.26 -0.06 -11.42
N VAL A 58 14.30 0.34 -10.62
CA VAL A 58 14.48 1.23 -9.47
C VAL A 58 14.42 0.48 -8.14
N PRO A 59 14.94 1.04 -7.03
CA PRO A 59 14.85 0.45 -5.69
C PRO A 59 13.42 0.07 -5.30
N VAL A 60 13.26 -1.07 -4.61
CA VAL A 60 11.97 -1.58 -4.15
C VAL A 60 11.94 -1.58 -2.62
N ILE A 61 10.97 -0.89 -2.03
CA ILE A 61 10.76 -0.73 -0.58
C ILE A 61 9.39 -1.30 -0.24
N ILE A 62 9.35 -2.33 0.57
CA ILE A 62 8.13 -3.11 0.81
C ILE A 62 7.75 -3.20 2.28
N GLN A 63 6.48 -3.48 2.52
CA GLN A 63 6.00 -3.96 3.81
C GLN A 63 6.36 -5.45 3.96
N GLY A 64 6.72 -5.86 5.19
CA GLY A 64 7.34 -7.16 5.48
C GLY A 64 6.57 -8.40 5.04
N GLU A 65 5.23 -8.33 4.99
CA GLU A 65 4.37 -9.43 4.56
C GLU A 65 4.55 -9.81 3.08
N LEU A 66 5.08 -8.89 2.25
CA LEU A 66 5.36 -9.14 0.83
C LEU A 66 6.71 -9.85 0.60
N LYS A 67 7.59 -9.87 1.61
CA LYS A 67 8.94 -10.43 1.48
C LYS A 67 8.98 -11.88 0.93
N PRO A 68 8.12 -12.80 1.40
CA PRO A 68 8.15 -14.18 0.90
C PRO A 68 7.92 -14.30 -0.62
N CYS A 69 7.12 -13.39 -1.20
CA CYS A 69 6.78 -13.40 -2.63
C CYS A 69 7.83 -12.71 -3.53
N LEU A 70 8.81 -12.01 -2.96
CA LEU A 70 9.75 -11.13 -3.69
C LEU A 70 11.21 -11.54 -3.54
N SER A 71 11.49 -12.82 -3.27
CA SER A 71 12.85 -13.33 -3.09
C SER A 71 13.73 -13.27 -4.35
N SER A 72 13.12 -13.11 -5.52
CA SER A 72 13.80 -13.09 -6.83
C SER A 72 14.40 -11.74 -7.22
N ILE A 73 14.14 -10.66 -6.45
CA ILE A 73 14.66 -9.32 -6.72
C ILE A 73 15.34 -8.73 -5.49
N PRO A 74 16.32 -7.82 -5.67
CA PRO A 74 16.90 -7.10 -4.55
C PRO A 74 15.89 -6.12 -3.96
N LEU A 75 15.74 -6.14 -2.64
CA LEU A 75 14.88 -5.24 -1.88
C LEU A 75 15.76 -4.19 -1.19
N ALA A 76 15.47 -2.90 -1.41
CA ALA A 76 16.21 -1.79 -0.82
C ALA A 76 15.90 -1.62 0.67
N ALA A 77 14.63 -1.83 1.06
CA ALA A 77 14.22 -1.84 2.46
C ALA A 77 12.95 -2.68 2.66
N ILE A 78 12.83 -3.24 3.86
CA ILE A 78 11.71 -4.10 4.26
C ILE A 78 11.28 -3.65 5.65
N SER A 79 9.99 -3.29 5.84
CA SER A 79 9.47 -2.99 7.17
C SER A 79 9.37 -4.26 8.03
N PRO A 80 9.31 -4.13 9.35
CA PRO A 80 8.85 -5.21 10.20
C PRO A 80 7.46 -5.70 9.75
N ARG A 81 7.19 -7.01 9.89
CA ARG A 81 5.84 -7.58 9.67
C ARG A 81 4.91 -7.13 10.79
N GLN A 82 3.63 -6.97 10.50
CA GLN A 82 2.63 -6.59 11.52
C GLN A 82 2.54 -7.58 12.67
N ALA A 83 2.69 -8.88 12.38
CA ALA A 83 2.75 -9.92 13.40
C ALA A 83 3.96 -9.78 14.36
N GLU A 84 5.04 -9.16 13.88
CA GLU A 84 6.27 -8.93 14.65
C GLU A 84 6.22 -7.63 15.47
N THR A 85 5.33 -6.72 15.10
CA THR A 85 5.16 -5.41 15.76
C THR A 85 4.02 -5.38 16.78
N ALA A 86 3.32 -6.48 17.01
CA ALA A 86 2.28 -6.54 18.02
C ALA A 86 2.87 -6.20 19.44
N PRO A 87 2.21 -5.33 20.22
CA PRO A 87 0.87 -4.77 20.05
C PRO A 87 0.80 -3.52 19.12
N ASN A 88 1.90 -3.06 18.56
CA ASN A 88 1.98 -1.81 17.79
C ASN A 88 1.63 -2.06 16.31
N TYR A 89 0.34 -2.15 16.01
CA TYR A 89 -0.16 -2.22 14.65
C TYR A 89 0.25 -0.99 13.84
N MET A 90 1.02 -1.17 12.76
CA MET A 90 1.35 -0.09 11.83
C MET A 90 0.16 0.15 10.89
N ASN A 91 -0.46 1.32 11.01
CA ASN A 91 -1.50 1.73 10.09
C ASN A 91 -0.90 2.25 8.77
N THR A 92 -1.75 2.56 7.78
CA THR A 92 -1.31 3.02 6.45
C THR A 92 -0.41 4.28 6.51
N TYR A 93 -0.66 5.20 7.45
CA TYR A 93 0.14 6.39 7.61
C TYR A 93 1.51 6.09 8.25
N ASP A 94 1.56 5.17 9.22
CA ASP A 94 2.82 4.73 9.84
C ASP A 94 3.72 4.06 8.80
N ILE A 95 3.16 3.19 7.95
CA ILE A 95 3.89 2.57 6.83
C ILE A 95 4.40 3.64 5.86
N ALA A 96 3.57 4.60 5.46
CA ALA A 96 3.99 5.68 4.57
C ALA A 96 5.10 6.54 5.20
N THR A 97 5.04 6.82 6.50
CA THR A 97 6.05 7.57 7.25
C THR A 97 7.38 6.80 7.29
N TRP A 98 7.33 5.50 7.58
CA TRP A 98 8.51 4.65 7.57
C TRP A 98 9.12 4.59 6.15
N GLN A 99 8.32 4.37 5.12
CA GLN A 99 8.78 4.36 3.74
C GLN A 99 9.39 5.69 3.31
N LYS A 100 8.82 6.81 3.77
CA LYS A 100 9.43 8.15 3.55
C LYS A 100 10.84 8.23 4.12
N THR A 101 11.04 7.72 5.34
CA THR A 101 12.37 7.69 5.96
C THR A 101 13.37 6.88 5.12
N GLU A 102 12.96 5.74 4.57
CA GLU A 102 13.81 4.94 3.68
C GLU A 102 14.06 5.65 2.34
N CYS A 103 13.05 6.31 1.77
CA CYS A 103 13.21 7.14 0.58
C CYS A 103 14.20 8.28 0.79
N ASP A 104 14.18 8.94 1.95
CA ASP A 104 15.10 10.03 2.27
C ASP A 104 16.55 9.56 2.30
N LYS A 105 16.84 8.39 2.84
CA LYS A 105 18.18 7.78 2.82
C LYS A 105 18.70 7.56 1.40
N LEU A 106 17.79 7.33 0.45
CA LEU A 106 18.09 7.08 -0.97
C LEU A 106 17.99 8.34 -1.86
N GLY A 107 17.61 9.49 -1.31
CA GLY A 107 17.35 10.72 -2.07
C GLY A 107 16.14 10.63 -3.00
N VAL A 108 15.17 9.76 -2.70
CA VAL A 108 13.97 9.47 -3.51
C VAL A 108 12.82 10.39 -3.12
N GLN A 109 12.18 11.01 -4.12
CA GLN A 109 11.02 11.89 -3.94
C GLN A 109 9.80 11.45 -4.76
N ARG A 110 10.01 10.71 -5.86
CA ARG A 110 8.96 10.30 -6.79
C ARG A 110 8.85 8.79 -6.85
N VAL A 111 7.72 8.25 -6.43
CA VAL A 111 7.55 6.82 -6.18
C VAL A 111 6.36 6.23 -6.91
N VAL A 112 6.49 5.00 -7.39
CA VAL A 112 5.35 4.19 -7.82
C VAL A 112 4.80 3.49 -6.60
N LEU A 113 3.52 3.67 -6.29
CA LEU A 113 2.88 3.01 -5.16
C LEU A 113 2.09 1.79 -5.64
N VAL A 114 2.38 0.63 -5.07
CA VAL A 114 1.62 -0.61 -5.22
C VAL A 114 0.95 -0.93 -3.90
N SER A 115 -0.36 -1.11 -3.88
CA SER A 115 -1.09 -1.41 -2.66
C SER A 115 -2.42 -2.10 -2.94
N TYR A 116 -3.01 -2.67 -1.91
CA TYR A 116 -4.33 -3.29 -1.96
C TYR A 116 -5.38 -2.32 -2.48
N TYR A 117 -5.98 -2.65 -3.62
CA TYR A 117 -6.83 -1.72 -4.39
C TYR A 117 -8.01 -1.14 -3.60
N PRO A 118 -8.75 -1.88 -2.77
CA PRO A 118 -9.87 -1.33 -2.00
C PRO A 118 -9.49 -0.20 -1.04
N HIS A 119 -8.25 -0.13 -0.55
CA HIS A 119 -7.78 0.99 0.27
C HIS A 119 -6.77 1.91 -0.46
N TYR A 120 -6.59 1.71 -1.77
CA TYR A 120 -5.54 2.37 -2.56
C TYR A 120 -5.60 3.90 -2.49
N TRP A 121 -6.80 4.49 -2.58
CA TRP A 121 -6.97 5.93 -2.43
C TRP A 121 -6.35 6.44 -1.11
N ARG A 122 -6.62 5.76 0.01
CA ARG A 122 -6.08 6.12 1.33
C ARG A 122 -4.56 5.96 1.38
N ALA A 123 -4.02 4.91 0.78
CA ALA A 123 -2.58 4.68 0.68
C ALA A 123 -1.88 5.79 -0.13
N VAL A 124 -2.46 6.18 -1.28
CA VAL A 124 -1.96 7.32 -2.08
C VAL A 124 -1.95 8.60 -1.24
N LYS A 125 -3.07 8.93 -0.58
CA LYS A 125 -3.17 10.17 0.21
C LYS A 125 -2.20 10.19 1.40
N ALA A 126 -2.02 9.08 2.10
CA ALA A 126 -1.05 8.97 3.19
C ALA A 126 0.40 9.16 2.67
N THR A 127 0.73 8.57 1.52
CA THR A 127 2.05 8.69 0.91
C THR A 127 2.31 10.11 0.39
N GLU A 128 1.32 10.77 -0.20
CA GLU A 128 1.40 12.19 -0.58
C GLU A 128 1.56 13.08 0.66
N LYS A 129 0.85 12.77 1.75
CA LYS A 129 0.88 13.55 2.99
C LYS A 129 2.26 13.57 3.67
N VAL A 130 3.02 12.49 3.55
CA VAL A 130 4.39 12.45 4.07
C VAL A 130 5.42 13.13 3.13
N GLY A 131 4.97 13.73 2.03
CA GLY A 131 5.80 14.56 1.14
C GLY A 131 6.42 13.82 -0.04
N LEU A 132 5.90 12.65 -0.42
CA LEU A 132 6.30 11.95 -1.65
C LEU A 132 5.36 12.28 -2.82
N THR A 133 5.91 12.34 -4.02
CA THR A 133 5.11 12.39 -5.25
C THR A 133 4.74 10.98 -5.67
N VAL A 134 3.44 10.66 -5.68
CA VAL A 134 2.96 9.32 -5.98
C VAL A 134 2.60 9.18 -7.46
N LEU A 135 3.15 8.14 -8.08
CA LEU A 135 2.77 7.65 -9.40
C LEU A 135 1.95 6.38 -9.20
N THR A 136 0.82 6.31 -9.91
CA THR A 136 -0.15 5.22 -9.78
C THR A 136 -0.04 4.28 -10.99
N PRO A 137 0.39 3.02 -10.80
CA PRO A 137 0.56 2.10 -11.92
C PRO A 137 -0.80 1.61 -12.43
N PRO A 138 -0.92 1.24 -13.71
CA PRO A 138 -2.08 0.51 -14.22
C PRO A 138 -2.10 -0.92 -13.67
N GLY A 139 -3.21 -1.63 -13.86
CA GLY A 139 -3.31 -3.06 -13.59
C GLY A 139 -3.62 -3.45 -12.15
N LEU A 140 -3.69 -2.52 -11.20
CA LEU A 140 -4.20 -2.83 -9.86
C LEU A 140 -5.70 -3.10 -9.93
N ARG A 141 -6.15 -4.15 -9.26
CA ARG A 141 -7.55 -4.60 -9.27
C ARG A 141 -8.03 -5.05 -7.89
N GLU A 142 -9.33 -5.13 -7.73
CA GLU A 142 -9.95 -5.66 -6.51
C GLU A 142 -9.75 -7.18 -6.44
N ILE A 143 -9.07 -7.63 -5.39
CA ILE A 143 -8.92 -9.05 -5.04
C ILE A 143 -9.30 -9.18 -3.57
N TYR A 144 -10.02 -10.24 -3.23
CA TYR A 144 -10.42 -10.56 -1.87
C TYR A 144 -10.01 -11.99 -1.56
N ASP A 145 -9.46 -12.21 -0.37
CA ASP A 145 -9.04 -13.53 0.06
C ASP A 145 -9.84 -13.94 1.31
N PRO A 146 -10.73 -14.94 1.22
CA PRO A 146 -11.53 -15.39 2.37
C PRO A 146 -10.71 -15.86 3.58
N ASN A 147 -9.46 -16.26 3.35
CA ASN A 147 -8.55 -16.77 4.38
C ASN A 147 -7.69 -15.68 5.02
N ASN A 148 -7.74 -14.43 4.51
CA ASN A 148 -6.91 -13.35 4.99
C ASN A 148 -7.10 -13.12 6.51
N SER A 149 -6.00 -12.93 7.24
CA SER A 149 -6.01 -12.61 8.68
C SER A 149 -6.79 -11.33 9.00
N GLN A 150 -6.76 -10.37 8.09
CA GLN A 150 -7.53 -9.13 8.20
C GLN A 150 -8.96 -9.33 7.70
N LYS A 151 -9.92 -9.36 8.60
CA LYS A 151 -11.35 -9.63 8.29
C LYS A 151 -11.92 -8.72 7.20
N TRP A 152 -11.49 -7.46 7.13
CA TRP A 152 -11.94 -6.50 6.12
C TRP A 152 -11.35 -6.77 4.72
N ALA A 153 -10.32 -7.57 4.59
CA ALA A 153 -9.76 -7.97 3.30
C ALA A 153 -10.40 -9.24 2.71
N ARG A 154 -11.32 -9.89 3.44
CA ARG A 154 -11.92 -11.16 3.03
C ARG A 154 -13.03 -11.03 2.00
N TYR A 155 -13.86 -9.98 2.11
CA TYR A 155 -15.04 -9.81 1.28
C TYR A 155 -15.25 -8.36 0.87
N LYS A 156 -15.69 -8.15 -0.38
CA LYS A 156 -15.91 -6.82 -0.95
C LYS A 156 -16.80 -5.92 -0.09
N TRP A 157 -17.95 -6.42 0.33
CA TRP A 157 -18.91 -5.63 1.11
C TRP A 157 -18.40 -5.27 2.51
N VAL A 158 -17.67 -6.19 3.16
CA VAL A 158 -17.03 -5.93 4.46
C VAL A 158 -15.99 -4.83 4.33
N ASN A 159 -15.14 -4.92 3.30
CA ASN A 159 -14.13 -3.91 3.03
C ASN A 159 -14.75 -2.54 2.75
N ARG A 160 -15.79 -2.50 1.92
CA ARG A 160 -16.49 -1.24 1.59
C ARG A 160 -17.08 -0.57 2.83
N LEU A 161 -17.73 -1.33 3.70
CA LEU A 161 -18.25 -0.82 4.96
C LEU A 161 -17.13 -0.35 5.89
N TYR A 162 -16.06 -1.13 6.03
CA TYR A 162 -14.92 -0.76 6.86
C TYR A 162 -14.23 0.52 6.36
N GLU A 163 -13.94 0.63 5.06
CA GLU A 163 -13.33 1.83 4.48
C GLU A 163 -14.23 3.05 4.65
N LEU A 164 -15.54 2.91 4.41
CA LEU A 164 -16.49 4.03 4.45
C LEU A 164 -16.77 4.52 5.87
N LEU A 165 -16.97 3.60 6.81
CA LEU A 165 -17.45 3.94 8.16
C LEU A 165 -16.34 4.08 9.19
N VAL A 166 -15.18 3.48 8.94
CA VAL A 166 -14.09 3.41 9.93
C VAL A 166 -12.79 4.01 9.37
N ALA A 167 -12.17 3.35 8.39
CA ALA A 167 -10.78 3.64 8.05
C ALA A 167 -10.58 5.04 7.45
N ARG A 168 -11.41 5.43 6.51
CA ARG A 168 -11.32 6.74 5.86
C ARG A 168 -11.72 7.90 6.77
N PRO A 169 -12.87 7.86 7.48
CA PRO A 169 -13.22 8.91 8.45
C PRO A 169 -12.17 9.07 9.54
N TYR A 170 -11.67 7.95 10.08
CA TYR A 170 -10.61 7.99 11.08
C TYR A 170 -9.32 8.63 10.55
N SER A 171 -8.88 8.24 9.36
CA SER A 171 -7.69 8.82 8.71
C SER A 171 -7.84 10.32 8.44
N LEU A 172 -9.04 10.76 8.04
CA LEU A 172 -9.34 12.17 7.84
C LEU A 172 -9.31 12.96 9.15
N LEU A 173 -9.91 12.43 10.23
CA LEU A 173 -9.90 13.05 11.57
C LEU A 173 -8.48 13.17 12.15
N LYS A 174 -7.63 12.19 11.89
CA LYS A 174 -6.21 12.22 12.28
C LYS A 174 -5.33 13.09 11.39
N GLY A 175 -5.87 13.60 10.27
CA GLY A 175 -5.11 14.41 9.32
C GLY A 175 -4.05 13.61 8.53
N TRP A 176 -4.23 12.30 8.40
CA TRP A 176 -3.32 11.39 7.66
C TRP A 176 -3.57 11.38 6.14
N VAL A 177 -4.70 11.92 5.72
CA VAL A 177 -5.11 12.01 4.31
C VAL A 177 -5.66 13.40 3.98
#